data_87cb57fecc00d12a1185a04d95fe9aea
#
_entry.id   87cb57fecc00d12a1185a04d95fe9aea
#
_cell.length_a   1.000
_cell.length_b   1.000
_cell.length_c   1.000
_cell.angle_alpha   90.00
_cell.angle_beta   90.00
_cell.angle_gamma   90.00
#
_symmetry.space_group_name_H-M   'P 1'
#
loop_
_entity.id
_entity.type
_entity.pdbx_description
1 polymer ?
#
loop_
_entity_poly.entity_id
_entity_poly.type
_entity_poly.pdbx_seq_one_letter_code
_entity_poly.pdbx_strand_id
1 'polypeptide(L)'
;MPDIKTSILIVEDEESVRTSLEEVLTFFGYRTRSAADGLAVLKVIREEVPEILLSDLNMPAMSGFELLSIIHRRFPAIYVIAMSGMFTENQIPSGVTADAFYKKGDGVRDLLKIVEARPLERRELPDTPEPIWVQRNGHDVSGGEFVTIACPECFRTFPQAINDTTSLILDTRCAFCDSRIRYGIVDPAASSFRDVFSRHPLSPTPAL
;
A
#
# COMPACT_ATOMS: atom_id res chain seq x y z
N MET A 1 22.34 23.29 -13.53
CA MET A 1 22.21 22.27 -12.49
C MET A 1 21.68 21.02 -13.18
N PRO A 2 22.19 19.81 -12.91
CA PRO A 2 21.55 18.63 -13.47
C PRO A 2 20.09 18.62 -12.98
N ASP A 3 19.15 18.50 -13.92
CA ASP A 3 17.75 18.30 -13.62
C ASP A 3 17.64 17.04 -12.74
N ILE A 4 17.30 17.23 -11.47
CA ILE A 4 17.08 16.10 -10.55
C ILE A 4 15.76 15.48 -11.00
N LYS A 5 15.86 14.41 -11.76
CA LYS A 5 14.71 13.66 -12.26
C LYS A 5 13.95 13.07 -11.08
N THR A 6 12.63 13.33 -11.01
CA THR A 6 11.75 12.72 -10.01
C THR A 6 11.92 11.19 -10.00
N SER A 7 12.14 10.63 -8.81
CA SER A 7 12.34 9.19 -8.64
C SER A 7 11.02 8.48 -8.37
N ILE A 8 10.76 7.43 -9.14
CA ILE A 8 9.54 6.61 -9.05
C ILE A 8 9.93 5.16 -8.78
N LEU A 9 9.35 4.58 -7.72
CA LEU A 9 9.41 3.14 -7.45
C LEU A 9 8.09 2.50 -7.89
N ILE A 10 8.18 1.58 -8.85
CA ILE A 10 7.04 0.84 -9.41
C ILE A 10 6.94 -0.51 -8.71
N VAL A 11 5.76 -0.88 -8.25
CA VAL A 11 5.50 -2.17 -7.59
C VAL A 11 4.38 -2.89 -8.30
N GLU A 12 4.71 -4.01 -8.92
CA GLU A 12 3.83 -4.77 -9.78
C GLU A 12 4.33 -6.21 -9.86
N ASP A 13 3.51 -7.18 -9.59
CA ASP A 13 3.91 -8.60 -9.62
C ASP A 13 4.00 -9.14 -11.05
N GLU A 14 3.18 -8.64 -11.97
CA GLU A 14 3.24 -9.04 -13.37
C GLU A 14 4.42 -8.37 -14.10
N GLU A 15 5.40 -9.17 -14.50
CA GLU A 15 6.65 -8.70 -15.11
C GLU A 15 6.42 -7.86 -16.37
N SER A 16 5.49 -8.26 -17.22
CA SER A 16 5.17 -7.56 -18.46
C SER A 16 4.64 -6.14 -18.21
N VAL A 17 3.75 -5.99 -17.23
CA VAL A 17 3.18 -4.71 -16.83
C VAL A 17 4.25 -3.85 -16.16
N ARG A 18 5.02 -4.43 -15.24
CA ARG A 18 6.11 -3.76 -14.54
C ARG A 18 7.15 -3.19 -15.50
N THR A 19 7.62 -4.00 -16.45
CA THR A 19 8.59 -3.58 -17.47
C THR A 19 8.03 -2.47 -18.35
N SER A 20 6.79 -2.60 -18.82
CA SER A 20 6.14 -1.59 -19.65
C SER A 20 6.01 -0.24 -18.94
N LEU A 21 5.63 -0.23 -17.66
CA LEU A 21 5.56 1.00 -16.85
C LEU A 21 6.94 1.63 -16.66
N GLU A 22 7.96 0.81 -16.41
CA GLU A 22 9.33 1.28 -16.23
C GLU A 22 9.89 1.92 -17.52
N GLU A 23 9.70 1.27 -18.66
CA GLU A 23 10.09 1.79 -19.96
C GLU A 23 9.41 3.13 -20.29
N VAL A 24 8.09 3.18 -20.10
CA VAL A 24 7.31 4.37 -20.38
C VAL A 24 7.73 5.53 -19.49
N LEU A 25 7.80 5.36 -18.19
CA LEU A 25 8.16 6.44 -17.26
C LEU A 25 9.62 6.89 -17.47
N THR A 26 10.51 5.95 -17.77
CA THR A 26 11.91 6.29 -18.14
C THR A 26 11.96 7.11 -19.43
N PHE A 27 11.17 6.76 -20.44
CA PHE A 27 11.07 7.51 -21.69
C PHE A 27 10.63 8.97 -21.46
N PHE A 28 9.71 9.20 -20.53
CA PHE A 28 9.28 10.54 -20.13
C PHE A 28 10.24 11.25 -19.17
N GLY A 29 11.39 10.65 -18.88
CA GLY A 29 12.48 11.31 -18.17
C GLY A 29 12.46 11.11 -16.66
N TYR A 30 11.63 10.27 -16.11
CA TYR A 30 11.66 9.89 -14.71
C TYR A 30 12.79 8.93 -14.41
N ARG A 31 13.28 8.93 -13.18
CA ARG A 31 14.24 7.93 -12.71
C ARG A 31 13.46 6.79 -12.06
N THR A 32 13.38 5.66 -12.75
CA THR A 32 12.58 4.52 -12.32
C THR A 32 13.40 3.44 -11.64
N ARG A 33 12.81 2.80 -10.66
CA ARG A 33 13.19 1.51 -10.08
C ARG A 33 11.93 0.68 -9.97
N SER A 34 12.06 -0.64 -9.95
CA SER A 34 10.90 -1.51 -9.83
C SER A 34 11.11 -2.63 -8.81
N ALA A 35 10.01 -3.16 -8.31
CA ALA A 35 9.96 -4.29 -7.40
C ALA A 35 8.77 -5.19 -7.76
N ALA A 36 8.94 -6.50 -7.60
CA ALA A 36 7.91 -7.49 -7.93
C ALA A 36 6.89 -7.74 -6.81
N ASP A 37 7.18 -7.29 -5.60
CA ASP A 37 6.30 -7.47 -4.44
C ASP A 37 6.59 -6.43 -3.35
N GLY A 38 5.68 -6.33 -2.39
CA GLY A 38 5.80 -5.35 -1.30
C GLY A 38 6.99 -5.58 -0.37
N LEU A 39 7.48 -6.82 -0.21
CA LEU A 39 8.67 -7.11 0.61
C LEU A 39 9.96 -6.63 -0.08
N ALA A 40 10.03 -6.77 -1.40
CA ALA A 40 11.13 -6.24 -2.20
C ALA A 40 11.19 -4.71 -2.10
N VAL A 41 10.04 -4.02 -2.09
CA VAL A 41 9.96 -2.57 -1.87
C VAL A 41 10.64 -2.14 -0.58
N LEU A 42 10.40 -2.83 0.53
CA LEU A 42 10.99 -2.46 1.81
C LEU A 42 12.52 -2.57 1.83
N LYS A 43 13.10 -3.44 0.98
CA LYS A 43 14.56 -3.50 0.77
C LYS A 43 15.04 -2.31 -0.06
N VAL A 44 14.36 -2.02 -1.16
CA VAL A 44 14.69 -0.93 -2.09
C VAL A 44 14.66 0.42 -1.39
N ILE A 45 13.63 0.69 -0.56
CA ILE A 45 13.49 1.97 0.18
C ILE A 45 14.60 2.16 1.23
N ARG A 46 15.16 1.08 1.79
CA ARG A 46 16.31 1.20 2.71
C ARG A 46 17.57 1.72 2.03
N GLU A 47 17.72 1.47 0.75
CA GLU A 47 18.85 1.95 -0.04
C GLU A 47 18.62 3.39 -0.49
N GLU A 48 17.43 3.66 -0.99
CA GLU A 48 17.05 4.98 -1.48
C GLU A 48 15.53 5.16 -1.39
N VAL A 49 15.11 6.24 -0.74
CA VAL A 49 13.69 6.60 -0.59
C VAL A 49 13.23 7.29 -1.88
N PRO A 50 12.22 6.75 -2.59
CA PRO A 50 11.70 7.37 -3.80
C PRO A 50 10.83 8.58 -3.45
N GLU A 51 10.63 9.46 -4.43
CA GLU A 51 9.67 10.56 -4.29
C GLU A 51 8.23 10.11 -4.55
N ILE A 52 8.05 9.12 -5.42
CA ILE A 52 6.75 8.54 -5.78
C ILE A 52 6.81 7.03 -5.64
N LEU A 53 5.79 6.45 -5.04
CA LEU A 53 5.51 5.02 -5.08
C LEU A 53 4.27 4.79 -5.94
N LEU A 54 4.40 4.00 -7.01
CA LEU A 54 3.31 3.53 -7.86
C LEU A 54 3.12 2.04 -7.59
N SER A 55 2.04 1.65 -6.93
CA SER A 55 1.85 0.25 -6.47
C SER A 55 0.53 -0.34 -6.90
N ASP A 56 0.58 -1.56 -7.44
CA ASP A 56 -0.61 -2.39 -7.57
C ASP A 56 -1.18 -2.72 -6.18
N LEU A 57 -2.51 -2.77 -6.11
CA LEU A 57 -3.24 -3.18 -4.91
C LEU A 57 -3.31 -4.70 -4.76
N ASN A 58 -3.37 -5.44 -5.87
CA ASN A 58 -3.55 -6.88 -5.89
C ASN A 58 -2.25 -7.62 -6.18
N MET A 59 -1.43 -7.80 -5.15
CA MET A 59 -0.19 -8.55 -5.26
C MET A 59 -0.19 -9.75 -4.31
N PRO A 60 0.49 -10.85 -4.66
CA PRO A 60 0.66 -11.99 -3.77
C PRO A 60 1.56 -11.65 -2.56
N ALA A 61 1.46 -12.41 -1.50
CA ALA A 61 2.23 -12.30 -0.26
C ALA A 61 1.92 -11.03 0.55
N MET A 62 2.51 -9.90 0.22
CA MET A 62 2.17 -8.59 0.77
C MET A 62 1.32 -7.84 -0.24
N SER A 63 0.07 -7.56 0.10
CA SER A 63 -0.82 -6.79 -0.76
C SER A 63 -0.39 -5.32 -0.85
N GLY A 64 -0.80 -4.65 -1.92
CA GLY A 64 -0.63 -3.21 -2.02
C GLY A 64 -1.29 -2.47 -0.85
N PHE A 65 -2.41 -2.93 -0.33
CA PHE A 65 -3.07 -2.33 0.84
C PHE A 65 -2.15 -2.31 2.06
N GLU A 66 -1.48 -3.42 2.35
CA GLU A 66 -0.52 -3.50 3.46
C GLU A 66 0.69 -2.61 3.21
N LEU A 67 1.27 -2.70 2.01
CA LEU A 67 2.40 -1.89 1.61
C LEU A 67 2.10 -0.40 1.76
N LEU A 68 0.98 0.09 1.19
CA LEU A 68 0.59 1.49 1.26
C LEU A 68 0.40 1.98 2.70
N SER A 69 -0.20 1.16 3.58
CA SER A 69 -0.37 1.46 5.01
C SER A 69 0.99 1.65 5.71
N ILE A 70 1.97 0.79 5.40
CA ILE A 70 3.32 0.88 5.96
C ILE A 70 4.04 2.12 5.44
N ILE A 71 3.97 2.37 4.12
CA ILE A 71 4.64 3.52 3.49
C ILE A 71 4.07 4.82 4.02
N HIS A 72 2.76 4.95 4.09
CA HIS A 72 2.11 6.14 4.62
C HIS A 72 2.56 6.45 6.07
N ARG A 73 2.63 5.41 6.88
CA ARG A 73 3.04 5.54 8.29
C ARG A 73 4.51 5.89 8.47
N ARG A 74 5.40 5.34 7.64
CA ARG A 74 6.86 5.43 7.85
C ARG A 74 7.56 6.45 6.97
N PHE A 75 6.98 6.74 5.83
CA PHE A 75 7.59 7.59 4.79
C PHE A 75 6.58 8.62 4.27
N PRO A 76 6.10 9.55 5.11
CA PRO A 76 5.03 10.49 4.74
C PRO A 76 5.42 11.44 3.61
N ALA A 77 6.72 11.52 3.29
CA ALA A 77 7.22 12.32 2.18
C ALA A 77 7.03 11.64 0.81
N ILE A 78 6.76 10.34 0.79
CA ILE A 78 6.51 9.61 -0.46
C ILE A 78 5.09 9.93 -0.94
N TYR A 79 4.96 10.38 -2.19
CA TYR A 79 3.67 10.49 -2.85
C TYR A 79 3.22 9.11 -3.32
N VAL A 80 2.10 8.63 -2.83
CA VAL A 80 1.63 7.26 -3.04
C VAL A 80 0.52 7.24 -4.09
N ILE A 81 0.77 6.52 -5.18
CA ILE A 81 -0.22 6.27 -6.23
C ILE A 81 -0.61 4.79 -6.18
N ALA A 82 -1.86 4.51 -5.80
CA ALA A 82 -2.40 3.16 -5.92
C ALA A 82 -2.81 2.90 -7.37
N MET A 83 -2.54 1.71 -7.89
CA MET A 83 -3.06 1.30 -9.19
C MET A 83 -3.82 -0.02 -9.07
N SER A 84 -4.86 -0.16 -9.89
CA SER A 84 -5.64 -1.41 -9.95
C SER A 84 -6.40 -1.53 -11.27
N GLY A 85 -6.55 -2.76 -11.76
CA GLY A 85 -7.48 -3.09 -12.85
C GLY A 85 -8.88 -3.46 -12.36
N MET A 86 -9.01 -3.82 -11.08
CA MET A 86 -10.28 -4.31 -10.50
C MET A 86 -11.06 -3.23 -9.75
N PHE A 87 -10.35 -2.29 -9.11
CA PHE A 87 -10.98 -1.27 -8.27
C PHE A 87 -11.08 0.06 -9.01
N THR A 88 -12.08 0.85 -8.64
CA THR A 88 -12.16 2.27 -8.98
C THR A 88 -11.86 3.08 -7.72
N GLU A 89 -11.51 4.35 -7.87
CA GLU A 89 -11.21 5.26 -6.77
C GLU A 89 -12.27 5.23 -5.65
N ASN A 90 -13.54 5.11 -6.02
CA ASN A 90 -14.67 5.02 -5.07
C ASN A 90 -14.80 3.66 -4.35
N GLN A 91 -14.04 2.65 -4.76
CA GLN A 91 -14.05 1.31 -4.17
C GLN A 91 -12.86 1.07 -3.23
N ILE A 92 -11.90 2.00 -3.21
CA ILE A 92 -10.79 1.94 -2.27
C ILE A 92 -11.32 2.28 -0.88
N PRO A 93 -11.07 1.44 0.13
CA PRO A 93 -11.45 1.74 1.50
C PRO A 93 -10.83 3.05 1.97
N SER A 94 -11.60 3.90 2.67
CA SER A 94 -11.14 5.19 3.19
C SER A 94 -9.94 5.10 4.15
N GLY A 95 -9.67 3.93 4.73
CA GLY A 95 -8.49 3.67 5.56
C GLY A 95 -7.23 3.30 4.77
N VAL A 96 -7.34 3.08 3.44
CA VAL A 96 -6.19 2.81 2.59
C VAL A 96 -5.73 4.13 1.99
N THR A 97 -4.68 4.65 2.50
CA THR A 97 -4.18 5.98 2.16
C THR A 97 -3.27 5.93 0.94
N ALA A 98 -3.85 6.26 -0.20
CA ALA A 98 -3.13 6.66 -1.38
C ALA A 98 -3.41 8.16 -1.64
N ASP A 99 -2.44 8.87 -2.16
CA ASP A 99 -2.59 10.28 -2.54
C ASP A 99 -3.34 10.42 -3.86
N ALA A 100 -3.19 9.41 -4.73
CA ALA A 100 -3.87 9.33 -6.00
C ALA A 100 -4.13 7.88 -6.39
N PHE A 101 -5.03 7.71 -7.34
CA PHE A 101 -5.40 6.41 -7.90
C PHE A 101 -5.25 6.42 -9.41
N TYR A 102 -4.62 5.39 -9.94
CA TYR A 102 -4.52 5.13 -11.37
C TYR A 102 -5.23 3.83 -11.72
N LYS A 103 -6.25 3.90 -12.57
CA LYS A 103 -6.91 2.71 -13.09
C LYS A 103 -6.08 2.10 -14.21
N LYS A 104 -5.65 0.85 -14.05
CA LYS A 104 -4.92 0.13 -15.10
C LYS A 104 -5.79 0.07 -16.37
N GLY A 105 -5.23 0.54 -17.48
CA GLY A 105 -5.93 0.64 -18.76
C GLY A 105 -6.39 2.03 -19.16
N ASP A 106 -6.37 3.01 -18.27
CA ASP A 106 -6.75 4.40 -18.61
C ASP A 106 -5.70 5.14 -19.46
N GLY A 107 -4.64 4.47 -19.84
CA GLY A 107 -3.62 5.01 -20.74
C GLY A 107 -2.56 5.87 -20.04
N VAL A 108 -1.39 5.94 -20.70
CA VAL A 108 -0.18 6.57 -20.17
C VAL A 108 -0.35 8.05 -19.85
N ARG A 109 -1.15 8.78 -20.66
CA ARG A 109 -1.36 10.22 -20.44
C ARG A 109 -2.01 10.53 -19.10
N ASP A 110 -2.92 9.68 -18.64
CA ASP A 110 -3.59 9.89 -17.37
C ASP A 110 -2.68 9.55 -16.20
N LEU A 111 -1.84 8.51 -16.33
CA LEU A 111 -0.78 8.24 -15.36
C LEU A 111 0.18 9.43 -15.24
N LEU A 112 0.63 10.00 -16.35
CA LEU A 112 1.55 11.15 -16.34
C LEU A 112 0.92 12.38 -15.67
N LYS A 113 -0.36 12.68 -15.93
CA LYS A 113 -1.07 13.77 -15.24
C LYS A 113 -1.08 13.58 -13.73
N ILE A 114 -1.31 12.34 -13.26
CA ILE A 114 -1.30 12.01 -11.83
C ILE A 114 0.10 12.22 -11.24
N VAL A 115 1.15 11.77 -11.92
CA VAL A 115 2.54 11.93 -11.50
C VAL A 115 2.93 13.41 -11.44
N GLU A 116 2.53 14.21 -12.44
CA GLU A 116 2.81 15.65 -12.53
C GLU A 116 2.03 16.48 -11.50
N ALA A 117 0.83 16.01 -11.11
CA ALA A 117 -0.01 16.67 -10.12
C ALA A 117 0.49 16.54 -8.68
N ARG A 118 1.61 15.82 -8.45
CA ARG A 118 2.19 15.60 -7.13
C ARG A 118 2.41 16.93 -6.38
N PRO A 119 1.86 17.11 -5.17
CA PRO A 119 2.16 18.26 -4.34
C PRO A 119 3.65 18.27 -3.95
N LEU A 120 4.25 19.44 -3.89
CA LEU A 120 5.63 19.62 -3.39
C LEU A 120 5.70 19.64 -1.86
N GLU A 121 4.56 19.87 -1.21
CA GLU A 121 4.46 19.90 0.24
C GLU A 121 4.41 18.49 0.83
N ARG A 122 5.07 18.34 1.98
CA ARG A 122 5.04 17.06 2.72
C ARG A 122 3.70 16.92 3.44
N ARG A 123 3.18 15.69 3.45
CA ARG A 123 2.03 15.35 4.26
C ARG A 123 2.39 15.41 5.74
N GLU A 124 1.50 15.97 6.55
CA GLU A 124 1.56 15.81 8.00
C GLU A 124 1.02 14.43 8.40
N LEU A 125 1.72 13.78 9.33
CA LEU A 125 1.27 12.50 9.86
C LEU A 125 0.08 12.74 10.80
N PRO A 126 -0.95 11.88 10.73
CA PRO A 126 -2.03 11.92 11.72
C PRO A 126 -1.50 11.57 13.12
N ASP A 127 -2.02 12.22 14.15
CA ASP A 127 -1.64 11.99 15.55
C ASP A 127 -1.85 10.53 15.99
N THR A 128 -2.83 9.85 15.39
CA THR A 128 -3.11 8.44 15.67
C THR A 128 -2.71 7.59 14.47
N PRO A 129 -1.79 6.63 14.63
CA PRO A 129 -1.40 5.75 13.54
C PRO A 129 -2.59 4.94 13.00
N GLU A 130 -2.80 5.00 11.70
CA GLU A 130 -3.80 4.19 11.03
C GLU A 130 -3.47 2.69 11.12
N PRO A 131 -4.47 1.80 11.08
CA PRO A 131 -4.23 0.37 11.06
C PRO A 131 -3.54 -0.06 9.77
N ILE A 132 -2.74 -1.12 9.84
CA ILE A 132 -2.18 -1.78 8.66
C ILE A 132 -3.26 -2.71 8.10
N TRP A 133 -3.50 -2.64 6.81
CA TRP A 133 -4.47 -3.49 6.13
C TRP A 133 -3.78 -4.71 5.54
N VAL A 134 -4.05 -5.89 6.10
CA VAL A 134 -3.43 -7.16 5.69
C VAL A 134 -4.43 -8.08 5.02
N GLN A 135 -3.98 -8.87 4.06
CA GLN A 135 -4.80 -9.91 3.44
C GLN A 135 -4.80 -11.18 4.28
N ARG A 136 -5.90 -11.93 4.21
CA ARG A 136 -5.98 -13.27 4.79
C ARG A 136 -5.09 -14.23 4.00
N ASN A 137 -4.17 -14.91 4.67
CA ASN A 137 -3.21 -15.81 4.01
C ASN A 137 -3.70 -17.27 3.89
N GLY A 138 -4.76 -17.66 4.58
CA GLY A 138 -5.29 -19.03 4.56
C GLY A 138 -5.27 -19.70 5.92
N HIS A 139 -5.11 -21.05 5.93
CA HIS A 139 -5.15 -21.87 7.13
C HIS A 139 -3.78 -22.48 7.38
N ASP A 140 -3.41 -22.61 8.64
CA ASP A 140 -2.25 -23.35 9.06
C ASP A 140 -2.49 -24.88 9.00
N VAL A 141 -1.48 -25.67 9.35
CA VAL A 141 -1.55 -27.14 9.33
C VAL A 141 -2.59 -27.71 10.32
N SER A 142 -3.03 -26.92 11.29
CA SER A 142 -4.06 -27.29 12.27
C SER A 142 -5.46 -26.80 11.86
N GLY A 143 -5.59 -26.12 10.72
CA GLY A 143 -6.83 -25.52 10.24
C GLY A 143 -7.13 -24.14 10.84
N GLY A 144 -6.22 -23.57 11.61
CA GLY A 144 -6.32 -22.22 12.16
C GLY A 144 -6.08 -21.15 11.09
N GLU A 145 -6.91 -20.11 11.07
CA GLU A 145 -6.70 -18.98 10.17
C GLU A 145 -5.57 -18.06 10.65
N PHE A 146 -4.78 -17.59 9.74
CA PHE A 146 -3.72 -16.63 10.04
C PHE A 146 -3.55 -15.55 8.97
N VAL A 147 -2.93 -14.46 9.37
CA VAL A 147 -2.41 -13.42 8.48
C VAL A 147 -0.90 -13.29 8.67
N THR A 148 -0.20 -12.91 7.63
CA THR A 148 1.20 -12.51 7.73
C THR A 148 1.25 -10.99 7.83
N ILE A 149 1.88 -10.48 8.89
CA ILE A 149 1.99 -9.05 9.16
C ILE A 149 3.44 -8.61 8.94
N ALA A 150 3.65 -7.58 8.14
CA ALA A 150 4.92 -6.88 8.07
C ALA A 150 4.94 -5.75 9.11
N CYS A 151 5.87 -5.82 10.03
CA CYS A 151 6.01 -4.78 11.06
C CYS A 151 6.42 -3.45 10.45
N PRO A 152 5.67 -2.35 10.65
CA PRO A 152 6.04 -1.04 10.11
C PRO A 152 7.31 -0.46 10.75
N GLU A 153 7.73 -0.96 11.91
CA GLU A 153 8.89 -0.45 12.63
C GLU A 153 10.19 -1.15 12.23
N CYS A 154 10.21 -2.49 12.18
CA CYS A 154 11.42 -3.26 11.86
C CYS A 154 11.41 -3.91 10.47
N PHE A 155 10.29 -3.85 9.75
CA PHE A 155 10.05 -4.43 8.42
C PHE A 155 10.27 -5.96 8.34
N ARG A 156 10.17 -6.65 9.47
CA ARG A 156 10.16 -8.11 9.50
C ARG A 156 8.73 -8.61 9.47
N THR A 157 8.52 -9.72 8.77
CA THR A 157 7.22 -10.38 8.68
C THR A 157 7.09 -11.50 9.71
N PHE A 158 5.90 -11.66 10.27
CA PHE A 158 5.58 -12.74 11.19
C PHE A 158 4.12 -13.19 11.00
N PRO A 159 3.81 -14.47 11.25
CA PRO A 159 2.45 -14.95 11.22
C PRO A 159 1.71 -14.51 12.48
N GLN A 160 0.44 -14.14 12.32
CA GLN A 160 -0.47 -13.81 13.40
C GLN A 160 -1.73 -14.64 13.27
N ALA A 161 -2.04 -15.46 14.27
CA ALA A 161 -3.28 -16.23 14.32
C ALA A 161 -4.49 -15.28 14.45
N ILE A 162 -5.57 -15.60 13.76
CA ILE A 162 -6.83 -14.88 13.84
C ILE A 162 -7.72 -15.58 14.86
N ASN A 163 -7.82 -15.02 16.06
CA ASN A 163 -8.66 -15.58 17.14
C ASN A 163 -10.00 -14.88 17.25
N ASP A 164 -10.14 -13.69 16.69
CA ASP A 164 -11.37 -12.89 16.70
C ASP A 164 -11.71 -12.48 15.26
N THR A 165 -12.87 -12.93 14.80
CA THR A 165 -13.40 -12.61 13.47
C THR A 165 -14.51 -11.54 13.54
N THR A 166 -14.82 -11.04 14.72
CA THR A 166 -15.89 -10.06 14.93
C THR A 166 -15.40 -8.61 14.87
N SER A 167 -14.15 -8.39 15.25
CA SER A 167 -13.52 -7.07 15.25
C SER A 167 -12.89 -6.74 13.90
N LEU A 168 -13.21 -5.58 13.35
CA LEU A 168 -12.63 -5.10 12.09
C LEU A 168 -11.15 -4.73 12.23
N ILE A 169 -10.79 -4.18 13.40
CA ILE A 169 -9.43 -3.75 13.72
C ILE A 169 -8.97 -4.52 14.95
N LEU A 170 -7.82 -5.13 14.84
CA LEU A 170 -7.18 -5.97 15.84
C LEU A 170 -5.85 -5.34 16.27
N ASP A 171 -5.39 -5.73 17.46
CA ASP A 171 -4.10 -5.33 18.01
C ASP A 171 -3.19 -6.54 18.17
N THR A 172 -1.91 -6.36 17.86
CA THR A 172 -0.86 -7.36 18.13
C THR A 172 0.45 -6.67 18.47
N ARG A 173 1.46 -7.48 18.82
CA ARG A 173 2.84 -7.02 19.01
C ARG A 173 3.76 -7.73 18.04
N CYS A 174 4.73 -6.97 17.52
CA CYS A 174 5.74 -7.54 16.65
C CYS A 174 6.58 -8.57 17.41
N ALA A 175 6.70 -9.78 16.86
CA ALA A 175 7.49 -10.86 17.43
C ALA A 175 9.00 -10.55 17.53
N PHE A 176 9.49 -9.49 16.86
CA PHE A 176 10.91 -9.16 16.76
C PHE A 176 11.31 -7.89 17.51
N CYS A 177 10.48 -6.88 17.55
CA CYS A 177 10.80 -5.58 18.18
C CYS A 177 9.79 -5.15 19.23
N ASP A 178 8.78 -5.97 19.52
CA ASP A 178 7.70 -5.74 20.51
C ASP A 178 6.85 -4.48 20.27
N SER A 179 6.96 -3.83 19.11
CA SER A 179 6.14 -2.68 18.78
C SER A 179 4.68 -3.08 18.65
N ARG A 180 3.78 -2.24 19.18
CA ARG A 180 2.32 -2.43 19.04
C ARG A 180 1.90 -2.14 17.61
N ILE A 181 1.12 -3.05 17.04
CA ILE A 181 0.62 -2.97 15.68
C ILE A 181 -0.91 -3.09 15.72
N ARG A 182 -1.59 -2.10 15.16
CA ARG A 182 -3.02 -2.19 14.85
C ARG A 182 -3.16 -2.64 13.41
N TYR A 183 -4.00 -3.60 13.15
CA TYR A 183 -4.22 -4.12 11.80
C TYR A 183 -5.68 -4.43 11.54
N GLY A 184 -6.09 -4.33 10.29
CA GLY A 184 -7.38 -4.78 9.80
C GLY A 184 -7.19 -5.86 8.73
N ILE A 185 -8.13 -6.78 8.64
CA ILE A 185 -8.08 -7.87 7.66
C ILE A 185 -8.92 -7.49 6.46
N VAL A 186 -8.31 -7.58 5.28
CA VAL A 186 -8.97 -7.36 3.99
C VAL A 186 -9.14 -8.68 3.27
N ASP A 187 -10.34 -8.96 2.81
CA ASP A 187 -10.61 -10.08 1.90
C ASP A 187 -10.88 -9.55 0.49
N PRO A 188 -9.90 -9.66 -0.44
CA PRO A 188 -10.06 -9.16 -1.81
C PRO A 188 -11.12 -9.90 -2.62
N ALA A 189 -11.46 -11.13 -2.21
CA ALA A 189 -12.49 -11.95 -2.86
C ALA A 189 -13.91 -11.61 -2.37
N ALA A 190 -14.05 -10.94 -1.23
CA ALA A 190 -15.34 -10.43 -0.79
C ALA A 190 -15.75 -9.30 -1.73
N SER A 191 -16.80 -9.53 -2.49
CA SER A 191 -17.28 -8.73 -3.63
C SER A 191 -17.72 -7.29 -3.28
N SER A 192 -17.49 -6.83 -2.06
CA SER A 192 -17.66 -5.43 -1.71
C SER A 192 -16.80 -5.04 -0.50
N PHE A 193 -15.68 -4.39 -0.74
CA PHE A 193 -15.04 -3.59 0.29
C PHE A 193 -16.04 -2.63 0.98
N ARG A 194 -17.09 -2.21 0.31
CA ARG A 194 -18.20 -1.44 0.90
C ARG A 194 -18.85 -2.14 2.10
N ASP A 195 -19.06 -3.45 2.06
CA ASP A 195 -19.77 -4.15 3.15
C ASP A 195 -18.92 -4.29 4.42
N VAL A 196 -17.60 -4.36 4.27
CA VAL A 196 -16.68 -4.40 5.41
C VAL A 196 -16.61 -3.04 6.12
N PHE A 197 -16.62 -1.94 5.36
CA PHE A 197 -16.46 -0.59 5.89
C PHE A 197 -17.78 0.11 6.21
N SER A 198 -18.91 -0.26 5.58
CA SER A 198 -20.22 0.28 5.92
C SER A 198 -20.73 -0.17 7.29
N ARG A 199 -20.19 -1.27 7.82
CA ARG A 199 -20.54 -1.76 9.17
C ARG A 199 -19.88 -0.99 10.31
N HIS A 200 -18.76 -0.29 10.02
CA HIS A 200 -18.07 0.55 11.00
C HIS A 200 -17.55 1.81 10.31
N PRO A 201 -18.36 2.86 10.18
CA PRO A 201 -17.89 4.14 9.69
C PRO A 201 -16.79 4.62 10.63
N LEU A 202 -15.56 4.73 10.09
CA LEU A 202 -14.51 5.46 10.76
C LEU A 202 -15.08 6.87 11.02
N SER A 203 -14.98 7.34 12.26
CA SER A 203 -15.53 8.64 12.67
C SER A 203 -15.13 9.70 11.65
N PRO A 204 -16.07 10.55 11.19
CA PRO A 204 -15.74 11.58 10.23
C PRO A 204 -14.66 12.48 10.79
N THR A 205 -13.64 12.71 10.01
CA THR A 205 -12.67 13.79 10.27
C THR A 205 -13.48 15.08 10.48
N PRO A 206 -13.29 15.83 11.58
CA PRO A 206 -14.00 17.08 11.77
C PRO A 206 -13.67 17.99 10.57
N ALA A 207 -14.71 18.42 9.86
CA ALA A 207 -14.59 19.46 8.85
C ALA A 207 -14.05 20.73 9.50
N LEU A 208 -12.96 21.29 8.95
CA LEU A 208 -12.52 22.64 9.19
C LEU A 208 -13.45 23.64 8.52
#